data_8d15bb75ef279dc22b673d2e35dc6af7
#
_entry.id   8d15bb75ef279dc22b673d2e35dc6af7
#
_cell.length_a   1.000
_cell.length_b   1.000
_cell.length_c   1.000
_cell.angle_alpha   90.00
_cell.angle_beta   90.00
_cell.angle_gamma   90.00
#
_symmetry.space_group_name_H-M   'P 1'
#
loop_
_entity.id
_entity.type
_entity.pdbx_description
1 polymer ?
#
loop_
_entity_poly.entity_id
_entity_poly.type
_entity_poly.pdbx_seq_one_letter_code
_entity_poly.pdbx_strand_id
1 'polypeptide(L)'
;RDVERSRGLGDVYKRQIGDKAFYKRYLMLAIPMIIQNAITNLVSFLDNIMVGQLGTEQMSGVAIVNQLIFVYNLAVFGAVSAASIFGAQYFGKGNHKGHMYSFRFKLYAALLVTAIAMTLFITNGTALISLYLTDTAENGATEVALAYGKEYLKIVMIGLIPFAVTQAYATNIKETGQTFVPMVASFAAVGSNAVLDFLLIFGIGPIPK
;
A
#
# COMPACT_ATOMS: atom_id res chain seq x y z
N ARG A 1 23.46 -49.82 6.85
CA ARG A 1 23.51 -48.51 7.59
C ARG A 1 23.36 -47.30 6.64
N ASP A 2 23.98 -47.31 5.45
CA ASP A 2 23.89 -46.19 4.50
C ASP A 2 22.55 -46.10 3.78
N VAL A 3 21.89 -47.23 3.54
CA VAL A 3 20.56 -47.31 2.92
C VAL A 3 19.45 -46.80 3.87
N GLU A 4 19.58 -46.97 5.17
CA GLU A 4 18.66 -46.41 6.16
C GLU A 4 18.84 -44.88 6.30
N ARG A 5 20.06 -44.37 6.27
CA ARG A 5 20.34 -42.93 6.24
C ARG A 5 19.79 -42.28 5.00
N SER A 6 19.93 -42.90 3.82
CA SER A 6 19.42 -42.40 2.56
C SER A 6 17.88 -42.33 2.53
N ARG A 7 17.19 -43.37 3.14
CA ARG A 7 15.73 -43.36 3.28
C ARG A 7 15.26 -42.24 4.24
N GLY A 8 15.95 -42.03 5.36
CA GLY A 8 15.64 -40.95 6.29
C GLY A 8 15.77 -39.55 5.69
N LEU A 9 16.79 -39.31 4.90
CA LEU A 9 16.94 -38.03 4.15
C LEU A 9 15.84 -37.84 3.11
N GLY A 10 15.48 -38.88 2.36
CA GLY A 10 14.39 -38.81 1.37
C GLY A 10 13.04 -38.50 2.01
N ASP A 11 12.76 -39.02 3.19
CA ASP A 11 11.52 -38.76 3.95
C ASP A 11 11.51 -37.33 4.56
N VAL A 12 12.68 -36.83 4.98
CA VAL A 12 12.82 -35.43 5.43
C VAL A 12 12.58 -34.46 4.28
N TYR A 13 13.12 -34.71 3.10
CA TYR A 13 12.87 -33.89 1.92
C TYR A 13 11.40 -33.93 1.48
N LYS A 14 10.74 -35.09 1.52
CA LYS A 14 9.31 -35.23 1.21
C LYS A 14 8.42 -34.49 2.23
N ARG A 15 8.83 -34.40 3.49
CA ARG A 15 8.13 -33.62 4.53
C ARG A 15 8.29 -32.11 4.38
N GLN A 16 9.32 -31.64 3.67
CA GLN A 16 9.54 -30.21 3.40
C GLN A 16 8.69 -29.69 2.24
N ILE A 17 8.19 -30.58 1.38
CA ILE A 17 7.28 -30.23 0.29
C ILE A 17 5.86 -30.44 0.81
N GLY A 18 5.06 -29.37 0.82
CA GLY A 18 3.66 -29.42 1.22
C GLY A 18 2.85 -30.39 0.34
N ASP A 19 1.79 -30.96 0.89
CA ASP A 19 0.87 -31.79 0.14
C ASP A 19 0.01 -30.97 -0.84
N LYS A 20 -0.71 -31.64 -1.73
CA LYS A 20 -1.59 -31.00 -2.72
C LYS A 20 -2.66 -30.10 -2.07
N ALA A 21 -3.14 -30.48 -0.88
CA ALA A 21 -4.14 -29.71 -0.14
C ALA A 21 -3.55 -28.41 0.41
N PHE A 22 -2.30 -28.45 0.87
CA PHE A 22 -1.56 -27.26 1.29
C PHE A 22 -1.40 -26.26 0.14
N TYR A 23 -0.90 -26.70 -1.03
CA TYR A 23 -0.72 -25.82 -2.18
C TYR A 23 -2.04 -25.26 -2.71
N LYS A 24 -3.10 -26.08 -2.73
CA LYS A 24 -4.44 -25.60 -3.12
C LYS A 24 -4.92 -24.48 -2.19
N ARG A 25 -4.76 -24.64 -0.88
CA ARG A 25 -5.16 -23.63 0.12
C ARG A 25 -4.29 -22.38 0.00
N TYR A 26 -2.97 -22.55 -0.18
CA TYR A 26 -2.04 -21.44 -0.38
C TYR A 26 -2.39 -20.62 -1.62
N LEU A 27 -2.60 -21.25 -2.76
CA LEU A 27 -2.96 -20.57 -4.02
C LEU A 27 -4.32 -19.87 -3.91
N MET A 28 -5.29 -20.46 -3.23
CA MET A 28 -6.61 -19.87 -2.99
C MET A 28 -6.51 -18.54 -2.22
N LEU A 29 -5.53 -18.41 -1.32
CA LEU A 29 -5.27 -17.18 -0.59
C LEU A 29 -4.37 -16.21 -1.38
N ALA A 30 -3.35 -16.73 -2.06
CA ALA A 30 -2.36 -15.92 -2.76
C ALA A 30 -2.90 -15.28 -4.04
N ILE A 31 -3.68 -16.00 -4.84
CA ILE A 31 -4.17 -15.50 -6.13
C ILE A 31 -4.99 -14.21 -5.98
N PRO A 32 -5.99 -14.10 -5.07
CA PRO A 32 -6.71 -12.85 -4.88
C PRO A 32 -5.81 -11.67 -4.47
N MET A 33 -4.78 -11.94 -3.64
CA MET A 33 -3.83 -10.91 -3.23
C MET A 33 -2.93 -10.44 -4.37
N ILE A 34 -2.48 -11.36 -5.24
CA ILE A 34 -1.70 -11.04 -6.43
C ILE A 34 -2.54 -10.20 -7.40
N ILE A 35 -3.78 -10.60 -7.66
CA ILE A 35 -4.70 -9.86 -8.53
C ILE A 35 -4.95 -8.46 -7.97
N GLN A 36 -5.22 -8.34 -6.66
CA GLN A 36 -5.39 -7.05 -5.99
C GLN A 36 -4.19 -6.12 -6.22
N ASN A 37 -2.96 -6.61 -5.97
CA ASN A 37 -1.74 -5.82 -6.14
C ASN A 37 -1.51 -5.44 -7.60
N ALA A 38 -1.73 -6.37 -8.55
CA ALA A 38 -1.57 -6.10 -9.98
C ALA A 38 -2.50 -4.98 -10.46
N ILE A 39 -3.76 -4.99 -10.02
CA ILE A 39 -4.75 -3.97 -10.39
C ILE A 39 -4.40 -2.62 -9.76
N THR A 40 -4.03 -2.60 -8.48
CA THR A 40 -3.62 -1.36 -7.82
C THR A 40 -2.42 -0.73 -8.52
N ASN A 41 -1.42 -1.53 -8.91
CA ASN A 41 -0.25 -1.03 -9.66
C ASN A 41 -0.62 -0.54 -11.06
N LEU A 42 -1.53 -1.23 -11.75
CA LEU A 42 -2.00 -0.79 -13.07
C LEU A 42 -2.70 0.56 -13.01
N VAL A 43 -3.52 0.80 -11.98
CA VAL A 43 -4.19 2.08 -11.79
C VAL A 43 -3.19 3.18 -11.48
N SER A 44 -2.26 2.96 -10.56
CA SER A 44 -1.20 3.93 -10.29
C SER A 44 -0.38 4.28 -11.55
N PHE A 45 -0.21 3.32 -12.46
CA PHE A 45 0.41 3.57 -13.75
C PHE A 45 -0.46 4.45 -14.65
N LEU A 46 -1.78 4.20 -14.71
CA LEU A 46 -2.73 5.02 -15.46
C LEU A 46 -2.80 6.45 -14.89
N ASP A 47 -2.86 6.61 -13.57
CA ASP A 47 -2.85 7.92 -12.91
C ASP A 47 -1.61 8.73 -13.30
N ASN A 48 -0.43 8.10 -13.32
CA ASN A 48 0.81 8.77 -13.75
C ASN A 48 0.75 9.21 -15.23
N ILE A 49 0.15 8.41 -16.12
CA ILE A 49 -0.04 8.78 -17.54
C ILE A 49 -1.00 9.99 -17.63
N MET A 50 -2.09 9.98 -16.86
CA MET A 50 -3.08 11.05 -16.89
C MET A 50 -2.50 12.37 -16.35
N VAL A 51 -1.77 12.33 -15.22
CA VAL A 51 -1.07 13.49 -14.67
C VAL A 51 0.01 13.99 -15.63
N GLY A 52 0.70 13.09 -16.34
CA GLY A 52 1.71 13.46 -17.35
C GLY A 52 1.15 14.31 -18.51
N GLN A 53 -0.17 14.27 -18.77
CA GLN A 53 -0.80 15.11 -19.78
C GLN A 53 -1.02 16.56 -19.32
N LEU A 54 -0.93 16.85 -18.01
CA LEU A 54 -1.14 18.20 -17.46
C LEU A 54 0.09 19.10 -17.61
N GLY A 55 1.30 18.53 -17.70
CA GLY A 55 2.55 19.24 -17.87
C GLY A 55 3.72 18.62 -17.10
N THR A 56 4.94 18.97 -17.49
CA THR A 56 6.17 18.41 -16.91
C THR A 56 6.42 18.84 -15.46
N GLU A 57 6.13 20.10 -15.15
CA GLU A 57 6.31 20.64 -13.80
C GLU A 57 5.31 20.04 -12.80
N GLN A 58 4.04 19.89 -13.21
CA GLN A 58 3.00 19.25 -12.42
C GLN A 58 3.37 17.78 -12.14
N MET A 59 3.77 17.07 -13.19
CA MET A 59 4.19 15.67 -13.09
C MET A 59 5.39 15.52 -12.14
N SER A 60 6.38 16.41 -12.22
CA SER A 60 7.55 16.39 -11.36
C SER A 60 7.17 16.60 -9.90
N GLY A 61 6.33 17.58 -9.58
CA GLY A 61 5.84 17.84 -8.23
C GLY A 61 5.09 16.64 -7.64
N VAL A 62 4.17 16.05 -8.41
CA VAL A 62 3.40 14.86 -8.01
C VAL A 62 4.31 13.65 -7.82
N ALA A 63 5.26 13.41 -8.72
CA ALA A 63 6.19 12.27 -8.64
C ALA A 63 7.04 12.31 -7.36
N ILE A 64 7.54 13.50 -6.98
CA ILE A 64 8.31 13.66 -5.75
C ILE A 64 7.46 13.37 -4.52
N VAL A 65 6.24 13.90 -4.46
CA VAL A 65 5.33 13.63 -3.34
C VAL A 65 4.97 12.15 -3.28
N ASN A 66 4.73 11.49 -4.42
CA ASN A 66 4.47 10.05 -4.47
C ASN A 66 5.64 9.25 -3.91
N GLN A 67 6.90 9.70 -4.10
CA GLN A 67 8.06 9.06 -3.48
C GLN A 67 8.05 9.20 -1.96
N LEU A 68 7.65 10.36 -1.42
CA LEU A 68 7.48 10.55 0.02
C LEU A 68 6.36 9.67 0.59
N ILE A 69 5.23 9.58 -0.12
CA ILE A 69 4.11 8.70 0.24
C ILE A 69 4.50 7.23 0.15
N PHE A 70 5.35 6.84 -0.80
CA PHE A 70 5.89 5.48 -0.87
C PHE A 70 6.66 5.09 0.40
N VAL A 71 7.52 5.98 0.91
CA VAL A 71 8.24 5.75 2.18
C VAL A 71 7.26 5.62 3.35
N TYR A 72 6.24 6.47 3.41
CA TYR A 72 5.17 6.37 4.40
C TYR A 72 4.43 5.02 4.31
N ASN A 73 4.04 4.61 3.10
CA ASN A 73 3.36 3.33 2.86
C ASN A 73 4.21 2.14 3.34
N LEU A 74 5.52 2.19 3.10
CA LEU A 74 6.46 1.16 3.54
C LEU A 74 6.53 1.10 5.08
N ALA A 75 6.54 2.25 5.76
CA ALA A 75 6.53 2.33 7.21
C ALA A 75 5.24 1.76 7.82
N VAL A 76 4.07 2.14 7.28
CA VAL A 76 2.77 1.59 7.71
C VAL A 76 2.71 0.09 7.46
N PHE A 77 3.14 -0.36 6.27
CA PHE A 77 3.19 -1.79 5.94
C PHE A 77 4.07 -2.56 6.92
N GLY A 78 5.24 -2.06 7.25
CA GLY A 78 6.14 -2.68 8.23
C GLY A 78 5.52 -2.80 9.61
N ALA A 79 4.91 -1.71 10.11
CA ALA A 79 4.25 -1.67 11.41
C ALA A 79 3.07 -2.65 11.51
N VAL A 80 2.23 -2.71 10.47
CA VAL A 80 1.06 -3.58 10.41
C VAL A 80 1.47 -5.04 10.23
N SER A 81 2.44 -5.32 9.35
CA SER A 81 2.89 -6.69 9.03
C SER A 81 3.54 -7.39 10.22
N ALA A 82 4.32 -6.66 11.03
CA ALA A 82 4.94 -7.22 12.24
C ALA A 82 3.90 -7.81 13.21
N ALA A 83 2.80 -7.10 13.43
CA ALA A 83 1.73 -7.57 14.31
C ALA A 83 0.84 -8.65 13.66
N SER A 84 0.80 -8.70 12.32
CA SER A 84 -0.03 -9.64 11.56
C SER A 84 0.40 -11.10 11.75
N ILE A 85 1.71 -11.33 11.96
CA ILE A 85 2.25 -12.66 12.25
C ILE A 85 1.58 -13.23 13.51
N PHE A 86 1.49 -12.42 14.57
CA PHE A 86 0.83 -12.82 15.82
C PHE A 86 -0.69 -12.93 15.66
N GLY A 87 -1.30 -12.02 14.90
CA GLY A 87 -2.74 -12.04 14.59
C GLY A 87 -3.16 -13.34 13.92
N ALA A 88 -2.44 -13.78 12.89
CA ALA A 88 -2.68 -15.04 12.21
C ALA A 88 -2.48 -16.25 13.12
N GLN A 89 -1.44 -16.24 13.98
CA GLN A 89 -1.19 -17.33 14.94
C GLN A 89 -2.30 -17.43 16.00
N TYR A 90 -2.77 -16.30 16.55
CA TYR A 90 -3.88 -16.30 17.50
C TYR A 90 -5.18 -16.77 16.86
N PHE A 91 -5.44 -16.34 15.62
CA PHE A 91 -6.62 -16.80 14.87
C PHE A 91 -6.55 -18.31 14.61
N GLY A 92 -5.40 -18.83 14.16
CA GLY A 92 -5.20 -20.25 13.92
C GLY A 92 -5.34 -21.13 15.16
N LYS A 93 -5.06 -20.57 16.36
CA LYS A 93 -5.27 -21.24 17.66
C LYS A 93 -6.70 -21.10 18.20
N GLY A 94 -7.62 -20.42 17.50
CA GLY A 94 -8.95 -20.11 18.00
C GLY A 94 -8.98 -19.08 19.14
N ASN A 95 -7.87 -18.38 19.41
CA ASN A 95 -7.79 -17.37 20.46
C ASN A 95 -8.28 -16.01 19.94
N HIS A 96 -9.60 -15.80 19.95
CA HIS A 96 -10.23 -14.57 19.50
C HIS A 96 -9.83 -13.33 20.30
N LYS A 97 -9.55 -13.46 21.61
CA LYS A 97 -9.06 -12.35 22.43
C LYS A 97 -7.67 -11.89 21.99
N GLY A 98 -6.74 -12.83 21.79
CA GLY A 98 -5.41 -12.53 21.31
C GLY A 98 -5.41 -11.91 19.91
N HIS A 99 -6.26 -12.40 19.01
CA HIS A 99 -6.44 -11.84 17.67
C HIS A 99 -6.96 -10.39 17.74
N MET A 100 -7.92 -10.08 18.61
CA MET A 100 -8.44 -8.72 18.82
C MET A 100 -7.36 -7.78 19.40
N TYR A 101 -6.51 -8.25 20.32
CA TYR A 101 -5.39 -7.44 20.83
C TYR A 101 -4.36 -7.13 19.73
N SER A 102 -4.04 -8.12 18.88
CA SER A 102 -3.17 -7.90 17.72
C SER A 102 -3.75 -6.88 16.74
N PHE A 103 -5.06 -6.92 16.49
CA PHE A 103 -5.74 -5.93 15.66
C PHE A 103 -5.66 -4.51 16.25
N ARG A 104 -5.96 -4.35 17.55
CA ARG A 104 -5.87 -3.05 18.22
C ARG A 104 -4.43 -2.50 18.16
N PHE A 105 -3.45 -3.35 18.40
CA PHE A 105 -2.04 -2.96 18.28
C PHE A 105 -1.69 -2.47 16.86
N LYS A 106 -2.13 -3.20 15.82
CA LYS A 106 -1.94 -2.78 14.41
C LYS A 106 -2.54 -1.41 14.13
N LEU A 107 -3.77 -1.19 14.62
CA LEU A 107 -4.46 0.07 14.41
C LEU A 107 -3.73 1.23 15.10
N TYR A 108 -3.32 1.06 16.35
CA TYR A 108 -2.57 2.09 17.08
C TYR A 108 -1.17 2.32 16.46
N ALA A 109 -0.48 1.27 16.06
CA ALA A 109 0.83 1.40 15.40
C ALA A 109 0.72 2.14 14.05
N ALA A 110 -0.27 1.79 13.23
CA ALA A 110 -0.52 2.48 11.97
C ALA A 110 -0.88 3.96 12.17
N LEU A 111 -1.74 4.28 13.14
CA LEU A 111 -2.10 5.65 13.47
C LEU A 111 -0.92 6.45 14.04
N LEU A 112 -0.07 5.83 14.87
CA LEU A 112 1.14 6.45 15.38
C LEU A 112 2.12 6.81 14.26
N VAL A 113 2.39 5.86 13.34
CA VAL A 113 3.24 6.10 12.16
C VAL A 113 2.64 7.22 11.31
N THR A 114 1.32 7.23 11.13
CA THR A 114 0.62 8.28 10.37
C THR A 114 0.75 9.65 11.06
N ALA A 115 0.59 9.73 12.38
CA ALA A 115 0.76 10.97 13.13
C ALA A 115 2.19 11.53 13.01
N ILE A 116 3.20 10.66 13.10
CA ILE A 116 4.60 11.04 12.89
C ILE A 116 4.82 11.55 11.47
N ALA A 117 4.34 10.82 10.45
CA ALA A 117 4.48 11.21 9.06
C ALA A 117 3.78 12.54 8.76
N MET A 118 2.55 12.74 9.24
CA MET A 118 1.82 14.01 9.09
C MET A 118 2.56 15.17 9.74
N THR A 119 3.09 14.98 10.95
CA THR A 119 3.89 16.00 11.63
C THR A 119 5.12 16.37 10.80
N LEU A 120 5.86 15.38 10.29
CA LEU A 120 7.02 15.60 9.43
C LEU A 120 6.64 16.33 8.12
N PHE A 121 5.54 15.97 7.49
CA PHE A 121 5.09 16.61 6.24
C PHE A 121 4.61 18.04 6.48
N ILE A 122 3.95 18.32 7.61
CA ILE A 122 3.51 19.68 7.96
C ILE A 122 4.70 20.58 8.29
N THR A 123 5.67 20.07 9.07
CA THR A 123 6.81 20.90 9.53
C THR A 123 7.91 21.03 8.49
N ASN A 124 8.20 19.96 7.75
CA ASN A 124 9.35 19.85 6.85
C ASN A 124 8.99 19.55 5.39
N GLY A 125 7.70 19.59 5.01
CA GLY A 125 7.25 19.18 3.67
C GLY A 125 7.97 19.92 2.54
N THR A 126 8.20 21.23 2.70
CA THR A 126 8.97 22.03 1.73
C THR A 126 10.40 21.52 1.58
N ALA A 127 11.10 21.32 2.70
CA ALA A 127 12.47 20.83 2.69
C ALA A 127 12.57 19.42 2.11
N LEU A 128 11.61 18.54 2.44
CA LEU A 128 11.57 17.17 1.91
C LEU A 128 11.37 17.14 0.39
N ILE A 129 10.50 18.01 -0.15
CA ILE A 129 10.29 18.10 -1.61
C ILE A 129 11.53 18.70 -2.27
N SER A 130 12.15 19.74 -1.69
CA SER A 130 13.33 20.39 -2.25
C SER A 130 14.57 19.49 -2.30
N LEU A 131 14.67 18.47 -1.43
CA LEU A 131 15.76 17.49 -1.49
C LEU A 131 15.78 16.66 -2.79
N TYR A 132 14.62 16.52 -3.45
CA TYR A 132 14.50 15.79 -4.72
C TYR A 132 14.60 16.72 -5.95
N LEU A 133 14.50 18.04 -5.75
CA LEU A 133 14.62 19.02 -6.80
C LEU A 133 16.11 19.40 -6.89
N THR A 134 16.79 18.96 -7.95
CA THR A 134 18.16 19.39 -8.26
C THR A 134 18.13 20.76 -8.94
N ASP A 135 19.07 21.63 -8.59
CA ASP A 135 19.21 23.01 -9.14
C ASP A 135 19.54 23.07 -10.65
N THR A 136 19.40 21.96 -11.37
CA THR A 136 19.72 21.85 -12.80
C THR A 136 18.60 22.30 -13.74
N ALA A 137 17.43 22.66 -13.21
CA ALA A 137 16.35 23.17 -14.04
C ALA A 137 16.54 24.69 -14.26
N GLU A 138 17.01 25.08 -15.46
CA GLU A 138 17.01 26.44 -15.91
C GLU A 138 15.57 27.02 -15.92
N ASN A 139 15.43 28.30 -15.55
CA ASN A 139 14.21 29.11 -15.74
C ASN A 139 13.02 28.88 -14.78
N GLY A 140 13.23 28.69 -13.48
CA GLY A 140 12.12 28.71 -12.51
C GLY A 140 11.20 27.45 -12.49
N ALA A 141 11.46 26.45 -13.31
CA ALA A 141 10.71 25.20 -13.35
C ALA A 141 10.74 24.46 -12.01
N THR A 142 11.84 24.57 -11.25
CA THR A 142 12.01 24.00 -9.91
C THR A 142 11.02 24.62 -8.90
N GLU A 143 10.83 25.96 -8.94
CA GLU A 143 9.90 26.65 -8.03
C GLU A 143 8.43 26.28 -8.35
N VAL A 144 8.10 26.15 -9.63
CA VAL A 144 6.76 25.76 -10.09
C VAL A 144 6.46 24.32 -9.66
N ALA A 145 7.37 23.38 -9.87
CA ALA A 145 7.24 21.98 -9.43
C ALA A 145 7.11 21.88 -7.89
N LEU A 146 7.87 22.69 -7.14
CA LEU A 146 7.77 22.78 -5.69
C LEU A 146 6.39 23.29 -5.23
N ALA A 147 5.83 24.29 -5.92
CA ALA A 147 4.51 24.82 -5.61
C ALA A 147 3.41 23.76 -5.81
N TYR A 148 3.40 23.08 -6.96
CA TYR A 148 2.47 21.97 -7.22
C TYR A 148 2.65 20.79 -6.26
N GLY A 149 3.88 20.42 -5.96
CA GLY A 149 4.18 19.37 -4.97
C GLY A 149 3.63 19.70 -3.58
N LYS A 150 3.77 20.95 -3.13
CA LYS A 150 3.21 21.41 -1.83
C LYS A 150 1.68 21.35 -1.81
N GLU A 151 1.03 21.78 -2.88
CA GLU A 151 -0.42 21.77 -2.98
C GLU A 151 -0.94 20.33 -2.98
N TYR A 152 -0.35 19.47 -3.79
CA TYR A 152 -0.67 18.06 -3.86
C TYR A 152 -0.45 17.36 -2.51
N LEU A 153 0.68 17.61 -1.82
CA LEU A 153 0.97 17.03 -0.51
C LEU A 153 -0.10 17.38 0.52
N LYS A 154 -0.58 18.65 0.55
CA LYS A 154 -1.66 19.07 1.47
C LYS A 154 -2.94 18.27 1.27
N ILE A 155 -3.32 18.02 0.02
CA ILE A 155 -4.52 17.25 -0.31
C ILE A 155 -4.35 15.78 0.06
N VAL A 156 -3.22 15.17 -0.30
CA VAL A 156 -2.94 13.76 -0.03
C VAL A 156 -2.86 13.47 1.46
N MET A 157 -2.34 14.40 2.28
CA MET A 157 -2.28 14.22 3.74
C MET A 157 -3.65 13.89 4.36
N ILE A 158 -4.74 14.42 3.82
CA ILE A 158 -6.11 14.12 4.31
C ILE A 158 -6.40 12.61 4.15
N GLY A 159 -5.89 11.99 3.09
CA GLY A 159 -6.07 10.57 2.79
C GLY A 159 -5.21 9.61 3.64
N LEU A 160 -4.18 10.10 4.34
CA LEU A 160 -3.26 9.21 5.08
C LEU A 160 -3.93 8.50 6.25
N ILE A 161 -4.82 9.19 6.98
CA ILE A 161 -5.55 8.60 8.13
C ILE A 161 -6.47 7.46 7.68
N PRO A 162 -7.42 7.68 6.74
CA PRO A 162 -8.26 6.58 6.24
C PRO A 162 -7.45 5.47 5.60
N PHE A 163 -6.33 5.77 4.94
CA PHE A 163 -5.43 4.75 4.39
C PHE A 163 -4.87 3.85 5.50
N ALA A 164 -4.32 4.42 6.59
CA ALA A 164 -3.76 3.66 7.70
C ALA A 164 -4.82 2.74 8.36
N VAL A 165 -6.02 3.25 8.56
CA VAL A 165 -7.15 2.48 9.08
C VAL A 165 -7.50 1.33 8.14
N THR A 166 -7.63 1.62 6.85
CA THR A 166 -7.93 0.61 5.81
C THR A 166 -6.88 -0.50 5.78
N GLN A 167 -5.58 -0.17 5.89
CA GLN A 167 -4.51 -1.16 5.91
C GLN A 167 -4.59 -2.08 7.12
N ALA A 168 -4.89 -1.54 8.32
CA ALA A 168 -5.06 -2.34 9.53
C ALA A 168 -6.26 -3.31 9.41
N TYR A 169 -7.40 -2.85 8.90
CA TYR A 169 -8.59 -3.68 8.69
C TYR A 169 -8.38 -4.72 7.58
N ALA A 170 -7.87 -4.32 6.42
CA ALA A 170 -7.63 -5.21 5.30
C ALA A 170 -6.68 -6.36 5.68
N THR A 171 -5.61 -6.04 6.40
CA THR A 171 -4.66 -7.04 6.88
C THR A 171 -5.31 -7.98 7.89
N ASN A 172 -6.13 -7.46 8.81
CA ASN A 172 -6.85 -8.28 9.79
C ASN A 172 -7.83 -9.25 9.13
N ILE A 173 -8.54 -8.83 8.09
CA ILE A 173 -9.44 -9.70 7.31
C ILE A 173 -8.62 -10.78 6.57
N LYS A 174 -7.47 -10.43 5.99
CA LYS A 174 -6.59 -11.41 5.31
C LYS A 174 -6.09 -12.50 6.27
N GLU A 175 -5.83 -12.17 7.54
CA GLU A 175 -5.40 -13.11 8.58
C GLU A 175 -6.47 -14.16 8.92
N THR A 176 -7.75 -13.84 8.73
CA THR A 176 -8.85 -14.81 8.87
C THR A 176 -9.04 -15.72 7.66
N GLY A 177 -8.18 -15.58 6.64
CA GLY A 177 -8.27 -16.33 5.39
C GLY A 177 -9.26 -15.74 4.38
N GLN A 178 -9.90 -14.61 4.68
CA GLN A 178 -10.87 -13.96 3.80
C GLN A 178 -10.18 -12.95 2.86
N THR A 179 -9.32 -13.43 1.96
CA THR A 179 -8.58 -12.57 1.03
C THR A 179 -9.42 -11.99 -0.10
N PHE A 180 -10.57 -12.61 -0.38
CA PHE A 180 -11.49 -12.16 -1.43
C PHE A 180 -12.16 -10.82 -1.09
N VAL A 181 -12.51 -10.58 0.18
CA VAL A 181 -13.19 -9.35 0.62
C VAL A 181 -12.34 -8.10 0.37
N PRO A 182 -11.06 -8.02 0.80
CA PRO A 182 -10.19 -6.89 0.47
C PRO A 182 -9.95 -6.73 -1.04
N MET A 183 -9.91 -7.83 -1.80
CA MET A 183 -9.79 -7.79 -3.25
C MET A 183 -10.99 -7.08 -3.88
N VAL A 184 -12.22 -7.47 -3.54
CA VAL A 184 -13.44 -6.82 -4.08
C VAL A 184 -13.52 -5.36 -3.68
N ALA A 185 -13.17 -5.01 -2.43
CA ALA A 185 -13.11 -3.63 -1.97
C ALA A 185 -12.11 -2.80 -2.78
N SER A 186 -10.93 -3.37 -3.10
CA SER A 186 -9.94 -2.71 -3.96
C SER A 186 -10.45 -2.50 -5.38
N PHE A 187 -11.17 -3.47 -5.97
CA PHE A 187 -11.79 -3.29 -7.28
C PHE A 187 -12.79 -2.12 -7.30
N ALA A 188 -13.64 -2.03 -6.28
CA ALA A 188 -14.59 -0.94 -6.16
C ALA A 188 -13.90 0.41 -6.01
N ALA A 189 -12.84 0.48 -5.17
CA ALA A 189 -12.05 1.68 -4.97
C ALA A 189 -11.36 2.14 -6.25
N VAL A 190 -10.72 1.21 -6.97
CA VAL A 190 -10.04 1.45 -8.24
C VAL A 190 -11.02 1.92 -9.31
N GLY A 191 -12.19 1.26 -9.44
CA GLY A 191 -13.23 1.68 -10.38
C GLY A 191 -13.73 3.09 -10.08
N SER A 192 -13.94 3.42 -8.80
CA SER A 192 -14.35 4.76 -8.38
C SER A 192 -13.26 5.80 -8.66
N ASN A 193 -12.00 5.48 -8.40
CA ASN A 193 -10.87 6.35 -8.69
C ASN A 193 -10.78 6.65 -10.19
N ALA A 194 -10.75 5.62 -11.05
CA ALA A 194 -10.69 5.81 -12.51
C ALA A 194 -11.84 6.67 -13.07
N VAL A 195 -13.05 6.51 -12.54
CA VAL A 195 -14.21 7.35 -12.93
C VAL A 195 -14.02 8.79 -12.46
N LEU A 196 -13.57 9.00 -11.21
CA LEU A 196 -13.34 10.35 -10.68
C LEU A 196 -12.21 11.07 -11.41
N ASP A 197 -11.10 10.38 -11.69
CA ASP A 197 -9.98 10.95 -12.43
C ASP A 197 -10.39 11.34 -13.84
N PHE A 198 -11.14 10.48 -14.53
CA PHE A 198 -11.66 10.80 -15.84
C PHE A 198 -12.58 12.04 -15.82
N LEU A 199 -13.48 12.14 -14.84
CA LEU A 199 -14.40 13.27 -14.70
C LEU A 199 -13.69 14.58 -14.34
N LEU A 200 -12.71 14.51 -13.45
CA LEU A 200 -12.02 15.71 -12.92
C LEU A 200 -10.93 16.22 -13.87
N ILE A 201 -10.23 15.33 -14.56
CA ILE A 201 -9.13 15.71 -15.45
C ILE A 201 -9.66 16.16 -16.82
N PHE A 202 -10.64 15.46 -17.38
CA PHE A 202 -11.17 15.79 -18.70
C PHE A 202 -12.36 16.76 -18.67
N GLY A 203 -12.98 16.97 -17.51
CA GLY A 203 -14.12 17.86 -17.32
C GLY A 203 -15.33 17.46 -18.16
N ILE A 204 -16.37 16.84 -17.55
CA ILE A 204 -17.59 16.46 -18.26
C ILE A 204 -18.78 17.18 -17.64
N GLY A 205 -19.55 17.87 -18.47
CA GLY A 205 -20.76 18.57 -18.05
C GLY A 205 -20.47 19.83 -17.24
N PRO A 206 -21.07 20.00 -16.04
CA PRO A 206 -20.91 21.21 -15.25
C PRO A 206 -19.59 21.30 -14.46
N ILE A 207 -18.72 20.27 -14.56
CA ILE A 207 -17.42 20.25 -13.88
C ILE A 207 -16.40 20.96 -14.79
N PRO A 208 -15.86 22.12 -14.38
CA PRO A 208 -14.84 22.81 -15.15
C PRO A 208 -13.52 22.01 -15.13
N LYS A 209 -12.74 22.17 -16.20
CA LYS A 209 -11.38 21.64 -16.28
C LYS A 209 -10.49 22.31 -15.26
#